data_91ecdcbba75a9411e45aeb37a475ad0f
#
_entry.id   91ecdcbba75a9411e45aeb37a475ad0f
#
_cell.length_a   1.000
_cell.length_b   1.000
_cell.length_c   1.000
_cell.angle_alpha   90.00
_cell.angle_beta   90.00
_cell.angle_gamma   90.00
#
_symmetry.space_group_name_H-M   'P 1'
#
loop_
_entity.id
_entity.type
_entity.pdbx_description
1 polymer ?
#
loop_
_entity_poly.entity_id
_entity_poly.type
_entity_poly.pdbx_seq_one_letter_code
_entity_poly.pdbx_strand_id
1 'polypeptide(L)'
;MGRVRDCTGSGPLVAYQFLTVKASGLVTGRAASCQALKLDNNSIWDYIRFNRKEKMKIKEALKITDSFTKTSKMPGLSYSLPAWECKTGWKLAQVPGTPCFSCYAKKGNYTRYPAIKAAQYRRLKAIEHPDWVQAMAAVIKRQKFFRWHDAGDVQSKEHMEKILEVCRLTPDTKHWLPTQERQFLPDPEQVPDNLVIRLSRSKIDGKASSAWAHESGVTEGTARTCPAPDQKGQCLDCRKCWDKDVQVVIYGKH
;
A
#
# COMPACT_ATOMS: atom_id res chain seq x y z
N MET A 1 44.59 8.31 -38.49
CA MET A 1 44.24 9.74 -38.24
C MET A 1 42.80 10.00 -38.66
N GLY A 2 41.85 9.86 -37.76
CA GLY A 2 40.45 10.11 -37.99
C GLY A 2 40.02 11.37 -37.23
N ARG A 3 39.53 12.36 -37.96
CA ARG A 3 39.14 13.67 -37.38
C ARG A 3 37.90 13.52 -36.51
N VAL A 4 38.01 14.00 -35.27
CA VAL A 4 36.87 14.24 -34.37
C VAL A 4 36.16 15.50 -34.86
N ARG A 5 34.87 15.42 -35.16
CA ARG A 5 34.04 16.60 -35.47
C ARG A 5 33.49 17.16 -34.19
N ASP A 6 33.83 18.40 -33.88
CA ASP A 6 33.28 19.19 -32.80
C ASP A 6 31.80 19.50 -33.05
N CYS A 7 30.98 19.26 -32.05
CA CYS A 7 29.59 19.72 -32.02
C CYS A 7 29.53 21.03 -31.23
N THR A 8 29.87 22.14 -31.86
CA THR A 8 29.59 23.48 -31.34
C THR A 8 28.42 24.08 -32.10
N GLY A 9 27.23 23.98 -31.50
CA GLY A 9 26.03 24.69 -31.94
C GLY A 9 25.57 25.60 -30.82
N SER A 10 25.63 26.91 -31.04
CA SER A 10 25.14 27.95 -30.14
C SER A 10 23.61 27.95 -30.09
N GLY A 11 23.04 27.37 -29.04
CA GLY A 11 21.63 27.43 -28.66
C GLY A 11 21.52 27.46 -27.15
N PRO A 12 20.37 27.87 -26.54
CA PRO A 12 20.30 28.16 -25.13
C PRO A 12 20.61 26.95 -24.25
N LEU A 13 21.35 27.19 -23.18
CA LEU A 13 21.87 26.23 -22.22
C LEU A 13 20.85 25.12 -21.84
N VAL A 14 21.10 23.92 -22.33
CA VAL A 14 20.48 22.69 -21.83
C VAL A 14 21.49 22.02 -20.90
N ALA A 15 21.18 21.98 -19.61
CA ALA A 15 22.02 21.33 -18.62
C ALA A 15 22.05 19.81 -18.87
N TYR A 16 23.18 19.30 -19.34
CA TYR A 16 23.46 17.87 -19.42
C TYR A 16 23.89 17.35 -18.05
N GLN A 17 23.04 16.60 -17.38
CA GLN A 17 23.49 15.75 -16.30
C GLN A 17 23.75 14.33 -16.84
N PHE A 18 25.02 13.92 -16.77
CA PHE A 18 25.47 12.58 -17.09
C PHE A 18 24.97 11.59 -16.02
N LEU A 19 24.09 10.69 -16.41
CA LEU A 19 23.82 9.47 -15.66
C LEU A 19 24.95 8.47 -15.89
N THR A 20 25.85 8.28 -14.93
CA THR A 20 26.82 7.18 -14.95
C THR A 20 26.11 5.88 -14.54
N VAL A 21 25.73 5.08 -15.51
CA VAL A 21 25.39 3.69 -15.29
C VAL A 21 26.69 2.89 -15.18
N LYS A 22 27.01 2.36 -14.01
CA LYS A 22 28.06 1.35 -13.86
C LYS A 22 27.58 0.04 -14.47
N ALA A 23 27.97 -0.24 -15.72
CA ALA A 23 27.90 -1.56 -16.31
C ALA A 23 29.26 -2.23 -16.17
N SER A 24 29.36 -3.25 -15.31
CA SER A 24 30.44 -4.21 -15.31
C SER A 24 30.13 -5.29 -16.36
N GLY A 25 30.84 -5.28 -17.49
CA GLY A 25 30.74 -6.31 -18.51
C GLY A 25 31.41 -5.89 -19.81
N LEU A 26 32.55 -6.52 -20.13
CA LEU A 26 33.24 -6.39 -21.40
C LEU A 26 32.31 -6.74 -22.57
N VAL A 27 32.08 -5.84 -23.51
CA VAL A 27 31.66 -6.16 -24.87
C VAL A 27 32.42 -5.28 -25.84
N THR A 28 33.14 -5.94 -26.73
CA THR A 28 33.91 -5.40 -27.83
C THR A 28 33.01 -4.77 -28.90
N GLY A 29 33.32 -3.54 -29.26
CA GLY A 29 33.14 -2.88 -30.54
C GLY A 29 31.83 -2.92 -31.26
N ARG A 30 31.08 -1.82 -31.18
CA ARG A 30 30.41 -1.13 -32.34
C ARG A 30 29.95 0.24 -31.83
N ALA A 31 30.21 1.27 -32.64
CA ALA A 31 29.82 2.64 -32.34
C ALA A 31 28.28 2.74 -32.19
N ALA A 32 27.83 3.06 -30.97
CA ALA A 32 26.42 3.36 -30.71
C ALA A 32 26.10 4.77 -31.26
N SER A 33 25.16 4.87 -32.20
CA SER A 33 24.60 6.14 -32.66
C SER A 33 23.91 6.85 -31.50
N CYS A 34 24.31 8.09 -31.23
CA CYS A 34 23.59 8.98 -30.30
C CYS A 34 22.19 9.29 -30.89
N GLN A 35 21.19 8.49 -30.55
CA GLN A 35 19.80 8.87 -30.72
C GLN A 35 19.40 9.69 -29.47
N ALA A 36 19.33 11.01 -29.65
CA ALA A 36 18.74 11.89 -28.64
C ALA A 36 17.26 11.52 -28.48
N LEU A 37 16.90 10.92 -27.34
CA LEU A 37 15.50 10.76 -26.93
C LEU A 37 14.90 12.16 -26.82
N LYS A 38 14.08 12.55 -27.79
CA LYS A 38 13.23 13.74 -27.71
C LYS A 38 12.12 13.44 -26.70
N LEU A 39 12.41 13.70 -25.42
CA LEU A 39 11.35 13.76 -24.41
C LEU A 39 10.51 15.01 -24.74
N ASP A 40 9.20 14.83 -24.83
CA ASP A 40 8.30 15.96 -24.96
C ASP A 40 8.30 16.82 -23.68
N ASN A 41 7.83 18.05 -23.76
CA ASN A 41 7.80 18.96 -22.62
C ASN A 41 6.98 18.39 -21.45
N ASN A 42 5.96 17.57 -21.72
CA ASN A 42 5.15 16.93 -20.67
C ASN A 42 5.97 15.88 -19.91
N SER A 43 6.72 15.02 -20.60
CA SER A 43 7.62 14.02 -19.98
C SER A 43 8.71 14.67 -19.13
N ILE A 44 9.26 15.82 -19.56
CA ILE A 44 10.24 16.60 -18.78
C ILE A 44 9.57 17.22 -17.56
N TRP A 45 8.38 17.76 -17.68
CA TRP A 45 7.63 18.32 -16.53
C TRP A 45 7.17 17.24 -15.55
N ASP A 46 6.80 16.05 -16.03
CA ASP A 46 6.48 14.90 -15.20
C ASP A 46 7.73 14.36 -14.48
N TYR A 47 8.88 14.29 -15.15
CA TYR A 47 10.17 13.95 -14.53
C TYR A 47 10.60 15.00 -13.50
N ILE A 48 10.48 16.30 -13.80
CA ILE A 48 10.78 17.40 -12.87
C ILE A 48 9.77 17.39 -11.71
N ARG A 49 8.49 17.13 -11.96
CA ARG A 49 7.43 17.01 -10.97
C ARG A 49 7.67 15.78 -10.06
N PHE A 50 8.11 14.67 -10.65
CA PHE A 50 8.51 13.46 -9.92
C PHE A 50 9.75 13.70 -9.05
N ASN A 51 10.79 14.34 -9.59
CA ASN A 51 12.01 14.65 -8.84
C ASN A 51 11.86 15.87 -7.89
N ARG A 52 10.95 16.81 -8.17
CA ARG A 52 10.66 17.98 -7.31
C ARG A 52 9.71 17.65 -6.16
N LYS A 53 9.14 16.44 -6.11
CA LYS A 53 8.40 15.93 -4.93
C LYS A 53 9.34 15.61 -3.76
N GLU A 54 10.41 16.40 -3.63
CA GLU A 54 11.30 16.37 -2.48
C GLU A 54 10.53 16.68 -1.20
N LYS A 55 10.48 15.64 -0.36
CA LYS A 55 10.27 15.77 1.08
C LYS A 55 9.05 16.60 1.51
N MET A 56 7.87 16.19 1.08
CA MET A 56 6.64 16.72 1.71
C MET A 56 6.78 16.65 3.24
N LYS A 57 6.58 17.79 3.91
CA LYS A 57 6.65 17.88 5.38
C LYS A 57 5.48 17.09 5.99
N ILE A 58 5.73 16.41 7.12
CA ILE A 58 4.68 15.60 7.78
C ILE A 58 3.42 16.40 8.07
N LYS A 59 3.55 17.65 8.52
CA LYS A 59 2.40 18.52 8.79
C LYS A 59 1.55 18.76 7.53
N GLU A 60 2.18 18.89 6.39
CA GLU A 60 1.53 19.06 5.09
C GLU A 60 0.88 17.73 4.62
N ALA A 61 1.61 16.63 4.72
CA ALA A 61 1.09 15.31 4.42
C ALA A 61 -0.18 14.99 5.24
N LEU A 62 -0.19 15.31 6.54
CA LEU A 62 -1.36 15.10 7.40
C LEU A 62 -2.54 16.02 7.09
N LYS A 63 -2.34 17.16 6.45
CA LYS A 63 -3.45 17.98 5.94
C LYS A 63 -4.16 17.31 4.75
N ILE A 64 -3.40 16.54 3.95
CA ILE A 64 -3.92 15.81 2.78
C ILE A 64 -4.54 14.49 3.22
N THR A 65 -3.83 13.69 3.99
CA THR A 65 -4.24 12.32 4.34
C THR A 65 -5.20 12.25 5.54
N ASP A 66 -5.40 13.34 6.28
CA ASP A 66 -5.91 13.32 7.65
C ASP A 66 -4.98 12.53 8.60
N SER A 67 -5.44 12.21 9.77
CA SER A 67 -4.69 11.48 10.80
C SER A 67 -4.54 10.00 10.45
N PHE A 68 -3.58 9.34 11.11
CA PHE A 68 -3.42 7.89 11.06
C PHE A 68 -3.91 7.26 12.37
N THR A 69 -4.30 5.99 12.31
CA THR A 69 -4.72 5.23 13.48
C THR A 69 -3.50 4.56 14.12
N LYS A 70 -3.34 4.73 15.43
CA LYS A 70 -2.40 3.94 16.23
C LYS A 70 -3.21 2.90 17.01
N THR A 71 -3.23 1.67 16.53
CA THR A 71 -3.91 0.59 17.22
C THR A 71 -3.08 0.11 18.40
N SER A 72 -3.73 -0.24 19.52
CA SER A 72 -3.05 -0.77 20.72
C SER A 72 -2.52 -2.20 20.55
N LYS A 73 -3.06 -2.94 19.56
CA LYS A 73 -2.78 -4.37 19.35
C LYS A 73 -1.51 -4.66 18.56
N MET A 74 -1.13 -3.80 17.64
CA MET A 74 -0.08 -4.08 16.66
C MET A 74 0.95 -2.94 16.58
N PRO A 75 2.16 -3.25 16.10
CA PRO A 75 3.17 -2.22 15.86
C PRO A 75 2.78 -1.33 14.68
N GLY A 76 3.29 -0.10 14.70
CA GLY A 76 3.14 0.84 13.60
C GLY A 76 1.77 1.51 13.53
N LEU A 77 1.57 2.20 12.43
CA LEU A 77 0.35 2.93 12.13
C LEU A 77 -0.57 2.13 11.20
N SER A 78 -1.83 2.56 11.16
CA SER A 78 -2.83 2.04 10.25
C SER A 78 -3.63 3.20 9.63
N TYR A 79 -4.31 2.95 8.52
CA TYR A 79 -5.18 3.91 7.85
C TYR A 79 -6.59 3.35 7.76
N SER A 80 -7.45 3.71 8.73
CA SER A 80 -8.83 3.21 8.77
C SER A 80 -9.76 4.02 7.88
N LEU A 81 -10.61 3.31 7.15
CA LEU A 81 -11.71 3.83 6.33
C LEU A 81 -13.06 3.42 6.95
N PRO A 82 -14.18 4.05 6.57
CA PRO A 82 -15.48 3.68 7.09
C PRO A 82 -15.90 2.28 6.62
N ALA A 83 -16.17 1.38 7.56
CA ALA A 83 -16.56 0.00 7.26
C ALA A 83 -17.94 -0.10 6.57
N TRP A 84 -18.73 0.97 6.60
CA TRP A 84 -20.02 1.05 5.90
C TRP A 84 -19.86 1.20 4.38
N GLU A 85 -18.67 1.62 3.92
CA GLU A 85 -18.34 1.85 2.51
C GLU A 85 -17.61 0.65 1.86
N CYS A 86 -17.41 -0.45 2.60
CA CYS A 86 -16.87 -1.68 2.01
C CYS A 86 -17.81 -2.21 0.92
N LYS A 87 -17.30 -2.51 -0.28
CA LYS A 87 -18.15 -2.97 -1.39
C LYS A 87 -18.58 -4.42 -1.22
N THR A 88 -17.63 -5.33 -1.10
CA THR A 88 -17.87 -6.75 -0.82
C THR A 88 -18.33 -6.96 0.63
N GLY A 89 -17.70 -6.27 1.58
CA GLY A 89 -18.03 -6.38 2.99
C GLY A 89 -19.46 -5.96 3.32
N TRP A 90 -20.04 -5.01 2.59
CA TRP A 90 -21.47 -4.66 2.72
C TRP A 90 -22.39 -5.84 2.35
N LYS A 91 -22.13 -6.52 1.23
CA LYS A 91 -22.89 -7.68 0.79
C LYS A 91 -22.77 -8.83 1.80
N LEU A 92 -21.54 -9.13 2.23
CA LEU A 92 -21.28 -10.18 3.21
C LEU A 92 -21.87 -9.87 4.60
N ALA A 93 -22.06 -8.61 4.95
CA ALA A 93 -22.69 -8.23 6.21
C ALA A 93 -24.19 -8.65 6.30
N GLN A 94 -24.80 -9.00 5.17
CA GLN A 94 -26.17 -9.53 5.11
C GLN A 94 -26.22 -11.06 5.23
N VAL A 95 -25.06 -11.75 5.23
CA VAL A 95 -24.96 -13.20 5.18
C VAL A 95 -24.45 -13.74 6.52
N PRO A 96 -25.26 -14.46 7.30
CA PRO A 96 -24.80 -15.12 8.53
C PRO A 96 -23.62 -16.06 8.27
N GLY A 97 -22.73 -16.23 9.26
CA GLY A 97 -21.55 -17.07 9.14
C GLY A 97 -20.38 -16.44 8.38
N THR A 98 -20.49 -15.15 8.05
CA THR A 98 -19.36 -14.38 7.47
C THR A 98 -18.73 -13.49 8.53
N PRO A 99 -17.41 -13.18 8.43
CA PRO A 99 -16.77 -12.22 9.34
C PRO A 99 -17.40 -10.82 9.27
N CYS A 100 -17.94 -10.43 8.12
CA CYS A 100 -18.55 -9.12 7.91
C CYS A 100 -19.94 -9.00 8.54
N PHE A 101 -20.67 -10.10 8.75
CA PHE A 101 -21.96 -10.11 9.45
C PHE A 101 -21.85 -9.59 10.88
N SER A 102 -20.77 -9.93 11.56
CA SER A 102 -20.48 -9.46 12.92
C SER A 102 -19.26 -8.50 12.96
N CYS A 103 -19.08 -7.69 11.93
CA CYS A 103 -17.91 -6.83 11.74
C CYS A 103 -17.63 -5.95 12.97
N TYR A 104 -16.45 -6.12 13.56
CA TYR A 104 -16.01 -5.34 14.71
C TYR A 104 -15.89 -3.84 14.42
N ALA A 105 -15.57 -3.49 13.17
CA ALA A 105 -15.44 -2.10 12.73
C ALA A 105 -16.78 -1.35 12.60
N LYS A 106 -17.91 -2.07 12.72
CA LYS A 106 -19.25 -1.50 12.83
C LYS A 106 -19.76 -1.43 14.27
N LYS A 107 -18.88 -1.65 15.25
CA LYS A 107 -19.18 -1.70 16.68
C LYS A 107 -18.11 -0.97 17.50
N GLY A 108 -18.29 -0.91 18.81
CA GLY A 108 -17.30 -0.42 19.75
C GLY A 108 -16.85 1.01 19.45
N ASN A 109 -15.56 1.28 19.53
CA ASN A 109 -14.99 2.62 19.41
C ASN A 109 -15.19 3.25 18.04
N TYR A 110 -15.32 2.47 16.96
CA TYR A 110 -15.54 2.98 15.59
C TYR A 110 -16.91 3.64 15.44
N THR A 111 -17.88 3.29 16.29
CA THR A 111 -19.24 3.86 16.30
C THR A 111 -19.51 4.76 17.49
N ARG A 112 -18.92 4.43 18.66
CA ARG A 112 -19.14 5.16 19.91
C ARG A 112 -18.67 6.61 19.83
N TYR A 113 -17.57 6.86 19.10
CA TYR A 113 -16.97 8.18 19.00
C TYR A 113 -17.22 8.81 17.64
N PRO A 114 -18.09 9.84 17.52
CA PRO A 114 -18.39 10.51 16.26
C PRO A 114 -17.15 11.06 15.56
N ALA A 115 -16.16 11.53 16.33
CA ALA A 115 -14.89 12.03 15.79
C ALA A 115 -14.10 10.96 15.02
N ILE A 116 -14.12 9.69 15.48
CA ILE A 116 -13.45 8.58 14.79
C ILE A 116 -14.16 8.31 13.45
N LYS A 117 -15.49 8.25 13.47
CA LYS A 117 -16.29 8.07 12.26
C LYS A 117 -16.06 9.21 11.25
N ALA A 118 -16.10 10.45 11.72
CA ALA A 118 -15.83 11.62 10.86
C ALA A 118 -14.41 11.57 10.24
N ALA A 119 -13.39 11.19 11.01
CA ALA A 119 -12.04 11.03 10.51
C ALA A 119 -11.94 9.94 9.42
N GLN A 120 -12.67 8.82 9.56
CA GLN A 120 -12.71 7.78 8.53
C GLN A 120 -13.28 8.30 7.19
N TYR A 121 -14.35 9.10 7.23
CA TYR A 121 -14.93 9.70 6.03
C TYR A 121 -14.01 10.77 5.40
N ARG A 122 -13.29 11.57 6.21
CA ARG A 122 -12.30 12.50 5.67
C ARG A 122 -11.15 11.75 4.98
N ARG A 123 -10.69 10.64 5.54
CA ARG A 123 -9.66 9.77 4.91
C ARG A 123 -10.16 9.14 3.62
N LEU A 124 -11.43 8.72 3.58
CA LEU A 124 -12.04 8.20 2.36
C LEU A 124 -12.00 9.26 1.25
N LYS A 125 -12.44 10.48 1.55
CA LYS A 125 -12.37 11.62 0.61
C LYS A 125 -10.93 11.96 0.22
N ALA A 126 -9.99 11.85 1.15
CA ALA A 126 -8.59 12.17 0.91
C ALA A 126 -7.93 11.29 -0.18
N ILE A 127 -8.44 10.08 -0.42
CA ILE A 127 -7.93 9.18 -1.48
C ILE A 127 -8.00 9.82 -2.87
N GLU A 128 -8.96 10.73 -3.08
CA GLU A 128 -9.15 11.43 -4.35
C GLU A 128 -8.13 12.57 -4.57
N HIS A 129 -7.42 12.98 -3.51
CA HIS A 129 -6.45 14.06 -3.63
C HIS A 129 -5.27 13.65 -4.53
N PRO A 130 -4.84 14.50 -5.49
CA PRO A 130 -3.77 14.16 -6.43
C PRO A 130 -2.43 13.83 -5.76
N ASP A 131 -2.13 14.46 -4.64
CA ASP A 131 -0.89 14.23 -3.89
C ASP A 131 -1.05 13.20 -2.75
N TRP A 132 -2.16 12.45 -2.69
CA TRP A 132 -2.41 11.49 -1.62
C TRP A 132 -1.30 10.43 -1.51
N VAL A 133 -0.83 9.89 -2.63
CA VAL A 133 0.25 8.89 -2.67
C VAL A 133 1.51 9.43 -2.02
N GLN A 134 1.92 10.64 -2.39
CA GLN A 134 3.14 11.27 -1.86
C GLN A 134 2.98 11.60 -0.37
N ALA A 135 1.80 12.06 0.02
CA ALA A 135 1.47 12.38 1.40
C ALA A 135 1.48 11.12 2.29
N MET A 136 0.87 10.02 1.82
CA MET A 136 0.92 8.72 2.50
C MET A 136 2.36 8.24 2.65
N ALA A 137 3.14 8.25 1.57
CA ALA A 137 4.54 7.82 1.58
C ALA A 137 5.39 8.67 2.55
N ALA A 138 5.17 9.99 2.62
CA ALA A 138 5.90 10.87 3.52
C ALA A 138 5.73 10.49 5.00
N VAL A 139 4.53 10.02 5.40
CA VAL A 139 4.26 9.57 6.77
C VAL A 139 4.74 8.13 6.98
N ILE A 140 4.40 7.22 6.06
CA ILE A 140 4.61 5.78 6.19
C ILE A 140 6.08 5.39 6.19
N LYS A 141 6.94 6.05 5.41
CA LYS A 141 8.39 5.75 5.34
C LYS A 141 9.13 5.82 6.68
N ARG A 142 8.49 6.38 7.73
CA ARG A 142 9.02 6.42 9.10
C ARG A 142 8.59 5.21 9.93
N GLN A 143 7.76 4.34 9.37
CA GLN A 143 7.23 3.17 10.04
C GLN A 143 8.00 1.92 9.60
N LYS A 144 8.36 1.06 10.55
CA LYS A 144 8.89 -0.28 10.22
C LYS A 144 7.79 -1.22 9.71
N PHE A 145 6.57 -1.05 10.23
CA PHE A 145 5.38 -1.82 9.88
C PHE A 145 4.21 -0.90 9.65
N PHE A 146 3.41 -1.19 8.62
CA PHE A 146 2.17 -0.46 8.32
C PHE A 146 1.04 -1.43 7.99
N ARG A 147 -0.17 -1.17 8.50
CA ARG A 147 -1.38 -1.92 8.15
C ARG A 147 -2.31 -1.04 7.34
N TRP A 148 -2.70 -1.52 6.18
CA TRP A 148 -3.80 -0.94 5.44
C TRP A 148 -5.14 -1.39 6.05
N HIS A 149 -6.01 -0.44 6.32
CA HIS A 149 -7.41 -0.64 6.70
C HIS A 149 -7.63 -1.54 7.92
N ASP A 150 -7.32 -1.04 9.11
CA ASP A 150 -7.79 -1.65 10.38
C ASP A 150 -9.32 -1.62 10.48
N ALA A 151 -9.99 -0.71 9.75
CA ALA A 151 -11.41 -0.67 9.47
C ALA A 151 -11.60 -0.19 8.02
N GLY A 152 -12.67 -0.64 7.35
CA GLY A 152 -12.90 -0.40 5.94
C GLY A 152 -12.12 -1.36 5.04
N ASP A 153 -12.16 -1.14 3.74
CA ASP A 153 -11.47 -1.94 2.73
C ASP A 153 -11.09 -1.09 1.52
N VAL A 154 -10.41 -1.68 0.54
CA VAL A 154 -10.08 -1.06 -0.74
C VAL A 154 -11.36 -0.60 -1.44
N GLN A 155 -11.35 0.60 -2.02
CA GLN A 155 -12.55 1.24 -2.56
C GLN A 155 -12.73 1.07 -4.07
N SER A 156 -11.62 0.92 -4.80
CA SER A 156 -11.62 0.78 -6.26
C SER A 156 -10.29 0.21 -6.74
N LYS A 157 -10.19 -0.08 -8.03
CA LYS A 157 -8.93 -0.48 -8.66
C LYS A 157 -7.88 0.64 -8.57
N GLU A 158 -8.28 1.87 -8.81
CA GLU A 158 -7.40 3.04 -8.71
C GLU A 158 -6.88 3.24 -7.29
N HIS A 159 -7.70 2.95 -6.26
CA HIS A 159 -7.23 2.98 -4.88
C HIS A 159 -6.20 1.88 -4.62
N MET A 160 -6.38 0.67 -5.15
CA MET A 160 -5.38 -0.39 -5.07
C MET A 160 -4.06 0.03 -5.74
N GLU A 161 -4.11 0.60 -6.94
CA GLU A 161 -2.93 1.10 -7.66
C GLU A 161 -2.18 2.17 -6.85
N LYS A 162 -2.91 3.11 -6.23
CA LYS A 162 -2.31 4.10 -5.30
C LYS A 162 -1.64 3.44 -4.10
N ILE A 163 -2.22 2.38 -3.53
CA ILE A 163 -1.62 1.61 -2.43
C ILE A 163 -0.31 0.96 -2.88
N LEU A 164 -0.30 0.31 -4.06
CA LEU A 164 0.91 -0.30 -4.62
C LEU A 164 2.02 0.74 -4.81
N GLU A 165 1.67 1.92 -5.30
CA GLU A 165 2.63 3.01 -5.50
C GLU A 165 3.20 3.54 -4.18
N VAL A 166 2.37 3.71 -3.14
CA VAL A 166 2.86 4.05 -1.79
C VAL A 166 3.84 3.00 -1.28
N CYS A 167 3.58 1.72 -1.50
CA CYS A 167 4.48 0.64 -1.08
C CYS A 167 5.82 0.72 -1.82
N ARG A 168 5.83 1.01 -3.14
CA ARG A 168 7.07 1.23 -3.91
C ARG A 168 7.88 2.42 -3.41
N LEU A 169 7.20 3.50 -2.98
CA LEU A 169 7.83 4.70 -2.44
C LEU A 169 8.34 4.55 -0.98
N THR A 170 8.02 3.44 -0.34
CA THR A 170 8.38 3.16 1.07
C THR A 170 9.00 1.76 1.22
N PRO A 171 10.11 1.46 0.51
CA PRO A 171 10.67 0.10 0.42
C PRO A 171 11.10 -0.50 1.76
N ASP A 172 11.50 0.34 2.72
CA ASP A 172 11.95 -0.08 4.05
C ASP A 172 10.80 -0.37 5.03
N THR A 173 9.56 -0.06 4.64
CA THR A 173 8.36 -0.34 5.44
C THR A 173 7.74 -1.66 5.00
N LYS A 174 7.45 -2.57 5.93
CA LYS A 174 6.67 -3.78 5.66
C LYS A 174 5.18 -3.45 5.73
N HIS A 175 4.46 -3.70 4.65
CA HIS A 175 3.03 -3.43 4.51
C HIS A 175 2.20 -4.71 4.61
N TRP A 176 1.04 -4.59 5.22
CA TRP A 176 0.02 -5.63 5.28
C TRP A 176 -1.33 -5.06 4.89
N LEU A 177 -1.98 -5.68 3.92
CA LEU A 177 -3.32 -5.33 3.42
C LEU A 177 -4.25 -6.53 3.53
N PRO A 178 -5.11 -6.63 4.58
CA PRO A 178 -6.22 -7.56 4.58
C PRO A 178 -7.35 -7.02 3.71
N THR A 179 -7.95 -7.83 2.83
CA THR A 179 -9.04 -7.39 1.97
C THR A 179 -10.04 -8.49 1.67
N GLN A 180 -11.32 -8.12 1.51
CA GLN A 180 -12.40 -8.94 0.92
C GLN A 180 -12.62 -8.60 -0.56
N GLU A 181 -12.01 -7.53 -1.06
CA GLU A 181 -12.29 -6.96 -2.38
C GLU A 181 -11.51 -7.69 -3.48
N ARG A 182 -11.92 -8.94 -3.78
CA ARG A 182 -11.30 -9.79 -4.83
C ARG A 182 -11.23 -9.11 -6.19
N GLN A 183 -12.24 -8.32 -6.51
CA GLN A 183 -12.37 -7.62 -7.79
C GLN A 183 -11.33 -6.51 -8.01
N PHE A 184 -10.63 -6.08 -6.95
CA PHE A 184 -9.61 -5.04 -7.00
C PHE A 184 -8.19 -5.58 -6.78
N LEU A 185 -8.03 -6.91 -6.69
CA LEU A 185 -6.70 -7.51 -6.59
C LEU A 185 -5.87 -7.18 -7.85
N PRO A 186 -4.60 -6.80 -7.68
CA PRO A 186 -3.70 -6.59 -8.81
C PRO A 186 -3.23 -7.93 -9.36
N ASP A 187 -2.56 -7.89 -10.51
CA ASP A 187 -1.79 -9.03 -10.96
C ASP A 187 -0.68 -9.34 -9.93
N PRO A 188 -0.42 -10.61 -9.58
CA PRO A 188 0.57 -10.97 -8.56
C PRO A 188 1.96 -10.36 -8.78
N GLU A 189 2.38 -10.22 -10.05
CA GLU A 189 3.66 -9.65 -10.45
C GLU A 189 3.78 -8.14 -10.18
N GLN A 190 2.65 -7.46 -10.02
CA GLN A 190 2.61 -6.03 -9.71
C GLN A 190 2.75 -5.72 -8.22
N VAL A 191 2.62 -6.75 -7.36
CA VAL A 191 2.68 -6.59 -5.91
C VAL A 191 4.12 -6.32 -5.45
N PRO A 192 4.42 -5.18 -4.83
CA PRO A 192 5.75 -4.88 -4.34
C PRO A 192 6.22 -5.88 -3.27
N ASP A 193 7.54 -6.10 -3.21
CA ASP A 193 8.14 -7.09 -2.28
C ASP A 193 7.87 -6.80 -0.80
N ASN A 194 7.67 -5.56 -0.45
CA ASN A 194 7.39 -5.12 0.91
C ASN A 194 5.89 -5.14 1.27
N LEU A 195 5.00 -5.63 0.38
CA LEU A 195 3.55 -5.72 0.62
C LEU A 195 3.08 -7.18 0.68
N VAL A 196 2.33 -7.51 1.73
CA VAL A 196 1.55 -8.75 1.83
C VAL A 196 0.07 -8.42 1.74
N ILE A 197 -0.55 -8.77 0.62
CA ILE A 197 -2.01 -8.70 0.46
C ILE A 197 -2.59 -10.02 0.95
N ARG A 198 -3.40 -10.00 2.02
CA ARG A 198 -4.09 -11.18 2.54
C ARG A 198 -5.54 -11.16 2.15
N LEU A 199 -5.90 -12.03 1.21
CA LEU A 199 -7.28 -12.21 0.83
C LEU A 199 -8.05 -12.87 1.97
N SER A 200 -9.06 -12.18 2.46
CA SER A 200 -9.86 -12.68 3.58
C SER A 200 -10.87 -13.72 3.09
N ARG A 201 -10.96 -14.84 3.81
CA ARG A 201 -12.01 -15.85 3.56
C ARG A 201 -13.37 -15.26 3.87
N SER A 202 -14.34 -15.50 2.98
CA SER A 202 -15.67 -14.90 3.11
C SER A 202 -16.55 -15.56 4.18
N LYS A 203 -16.20 -16.78 4.63
CA LYS A 203 -16.93 -17.49 5.69
C LYS A 203 -16.03 -17.74 6.90
N ILE A 204 -16.60 -17.71 8.07
CA ILE A 204 -15.99 -18.21 9.31
C ILE A 204 -15.81 -19.71 9.13
N ASP A 205 -14.66 -20.25 9.53
CA ASP A 205 -14.23 -21.64 9.31
C ASP A 205 -14.27 -22.06 7.83
N GLY A 206 -14.26 -21.10 6.91
CA GLY A 206 -14.29 -21.33 5.48
C GLY A 206 -12.98 -21.97 4.97
N LYS A 207 -13.11 -22.76 3.89
CA LYS A 207 -11.97 -23.36 3.19
C LYS A 207 -11.07 -22.28 2.56
N ALA A 208 -9.82 -22.63 2.36
CA ALA A 208 -8.88 -21.80 1.60
C ALA A 208 -9.40 -21.57 0.17
N SER A 209 -9.13 -20.39 -0.36
CA SER A 209 -9.36 -20.09 -1.78
C SER A 209 -8.02 -20.26 -2.50
N SER A 210 -7.98 -21.04 -3.57
CA SER A 210 -6.77 -21.16 -4.38
C SER A 210 -6.45 -19.91 -5.23
N ALA A 211 -7.26 -18.87 -5.09
CA ALA A 211 -7.19 -17.69 -5.97
C ALA A 211 -6.08 -16.70 -5.61
N TRP A 212 -5.47 -16.82 -4.43
CA TRP A 212 -4.45 -15.88 -3.97
C TRP A 212 -3.45 -16.57 -3.03
N ALA A 213 -2.17 -16.22 -3.18
CA ALA A 213 -1.08 -16.90 -2.44
C ALA A 213 -1.14 -16.69 -0.92
N HIS A 214 -1.62 -15.52 -0.46
CA HIS A 214 -1.70 -15.20 0.96
C HIS A 214 -3.15 -14.97 1.38
N GLU A 215 -3.57 -15.70 2.40
CA GLU A 215 -4.94 -15.62 2.90
C GLU A 215 -5.00 -15.29 4.39
N SER A 216 -6.16 -14.81 4.79
CA SER A 216 -6.57 -14.78 6.19
C SER A 216 -7.96 -15.38 6.37
N GLY A 217 -8.18 -15.99 7.52
CA GLY A 217 -9.48 -16.55 7.89
C GLY A 217 -9.86 -16.19 9.32
N VAL A 218 -11.11 -16.44 9.65
CA VAL A 218 -11.64 -16.32 11.02
C VAL A 218 -12.19 -17.69 11.43
N THR A 219 -11.92 -18.11 12.66
CA THR A 219 -12.45 -19.34 13.25
C THR A 219 -13.18 -19.06 14.57
N GLU A 220 -14.23 -19.83 14.83
CA GLU A 220 -14.87 -19.93 16.15
C GLU A 220 -14.18 -21.00 17.00
N GLY A 221 -13.44 -21.92 16.39
CA GLY A 221 -12.70 -22.98 17.05
C GLY A 221 -11.33 -22.56 17.60
N THR A 222 -10.53 -23.59 17.93
CA THR A 222 -9.19 -23.45 18.50
C THR A 222 -8.08 -23.36 17.45
N ALA A 223 -8.39 -23.62 16.17
CA ALA A 223 -7.41 -23.70 15.06
C ALA A 223 -6.87 -22.33 14.62
N ARG A 224 -6.82 -21.34 15.53
CA ARG A 224 -6.23 -20.03 15.24
C ARG A 224 -4.71 -20.11 15.19
N THR A 225 -4.11 -19.38 14.24
CA THR A 225 -2.64 -19.23 14.14
C THR A 225 -2.15 -17.87 14.64
N CYS A 226 -3.09 -16.93 14.87
CA CYS A 226 -2.81 -15.63 15.48
C CYS A 226 -2.71 -15.79 17.01
N PRO A 227 -1.56 -15.46 17.63
CA PRO A 227 -1.37 -15.64 19.07
C PRO A 227 -1.97 -14.49 19.91
N ALA A 228 -2.43 -13.41 19.28
CA ALA A 228 -2.88 -12.21 19.99
C ALA A 228 -3.94 -12.47 21.09
N PRO A 229 -4.94 -13.36 20.92
CA PRO A 229 -5.88 -13.67 22.01
C PRO A 229 -5.21 -14.17 23.28
N ASP A 230 -4.14 -14.97 23.16
CA ASP A 230 -3.38 -15.51 24.30
C ASP A 230 -2.39 -14.50 24.88
N GLN A 231 -2.15 -13.40 24.18
CA GLN A 231 -1.23 -12.30 24.50
C GLN A 231 -1.98 -11.03 24.91
N LYS A 232 -3.08 -11.17 25.64
CA LYS A 232 -3.93 -10.03 26.07
C LYS A 232 -4.38 -9.13 24.92
N GLY A 233 -4.60 -9.72 23.74
CA GLY A 233 -5.01 -9.01 22.53
C GLY A 233 -3.89 -8.27 21.80
N GLN A 234 -2.62 -8.51 22.11
CA GLN A 234 -1.47 -7.82 21.51
C GLN A 234 -0.65 -8.72 20.61
N CYS A 235 -0.05 -8.14 19.56
CA CYS A 235 0.82 -8.89 18.65
C CYS A 235 2.20 -9.20 19.26
N LEU A 236 2.65 -8.44 20.26
CA LEU A 236 4.00 -8.52 20.82
C LEU A 236 5.06 -8.66 19.69
N ASP A 237 5.83 -9.74 19.69
CA ASP A 237 6.86 -10.00 18.68
C ASP A 237 6.36 -10.72 17.41
N CYS A 238 5.09 -11.14 17.40
CA CYS A 238 4.50 -11.78 16.22
C CYS A 238 4.35 -10.81 15.05
N ARG A 239 4.84 -11.21 13.86
CA ARG A 239 4.77 -10.44 12.61
C ARG A 239 4.18 -11.22 11.44
N LYS A 240 3.51 -12.35 11.70
CA LYS A 240 2.94 -13.26 10.68
C LYS A 240 2.10 -12.54 9.62
N CYS A 241 1.39 -11.45 9.99
CA CYS A 241 0.56 -10.72 9.05
C CYS A 241 1.36 -10.00 7.95
N TRP A 242 2.61 -9.59 8.23
CA TRP A 242 3.53 -8.91 7.31
C TRP A 242 4.55 -9.85 6.68
N ASP A 243 4.45 -11.15 6.93
CA ASP A 243 5.43 -12.15 6.52
C ASP A 243 4.93 -12.89 5.27
N LYS A 244 5.70 -12.82 4.18
CA LYS A 244 5.42 -13.51 2.91
C LYS A 244 5.59 -15.03 3.00
N ASP A 245 6.41 -15.53 3.93
CA ASP A 245 6.59 -16.96 4.10
C ASP A 245 5.39 -17.61 4.78
N VAL A 246 4.55 -16.80 5.44
CA VAL A 246 3.31 -17.26 6.06
C VAL A 246 2.15 -17.13 5.07
N GLN A 247 1.73 -18.21 4.46
CA GLN A 247 0.65 -18.23 3.48
C GLN A 247 -0.73 -17.91 4.11
N VAL A 248 -1.01 -18.47 5.28
CA VAL A 248 -2.34 -18.36 5.91
C VAL A 248 -2.24 -17.87 7.36
N VAL A 249 -3.04 -16.86 7.70
CA VAL A 249 -3.23 -16.42 9.09
C VAL A 249 -4.69 -16.60 9.49
N ILE A 250 -4.95 -17.39 10.53
CA ILE A 250 -6.29 -17.61 11.08
C ILE A 250 -6.44 -16.83 12.40
N TYR A 251 -7.45 -15.98 12.44
CA TYR A 251 -7.82 -15.18 13.60
C TYR A 251 -8.95 -15.85 14.37
N GLY A 252 -9.00 -15.66 15.71
CA GLY A 252 -10.21 -15.96 16.48
C GLY A 252 -11.33 -14.97 16.14
N LYS A 253 -12.57 -15.41 16.21
CA LYS A 253 -13.74 -14.53 16.10
C LYS A 253 -13.75 -13.54 17.28
N HIS A 254 -14.06 -12.28 16.99
CA HIS A 254 -14.20 -11.21 18.00
C HIS A 254 -15.65 -11.02 18.43
#